data_f47c9aff2f2979a73175d9c84baaf086
#
_entry.id   f47c9aff2f2979a73175d9c84baaf086
#
_cell.length_a   1.000
_cell.length_b   1.000
_cell.length_c   1.000
_cell.angle_alpha   90.00
_cell.angle_beta   90.00
_cell.angle_gamma   90.00
#
_symmetry.space_group_name_H-M   'P 1'
#
loop_
_entity.id
_entity.type
_entity.pdbx_description
1 polymer ?
#
loop_
_entity_poly.entity_id
_entity_poly.type
_entity_poly.pdbx_seq_one_letter_code
_entity_poly.pdbx_strand_id
1 'polypeptide(L)'
;MKTKKIILIAVAVTVVVGGGIWFFTGSPAKHKVMYASATVSKGDISNSVTATGTIEPVIEVEVGTQVSGIIDKIYVDYNSVVTKGQLIAEMDRITLQSELASQQATYDGAKAEFEYQKKNYERSKGLHDKSLISDTDYEQALYNYQKAKSAFDSSKASLAKAERNLSYATITSPIDGVVISRDVEAGQTVASGFETPTLFTIAADLTQMQVVADVDEADIGGIEEGQRASFTVDAYPNDVFDGVVTQIRLGDASSSSSASSSTSTVVTYEVVISAPNPDLKLKPRLTANVTIFILDKKDVLSVPNRALR
;
A
#
# COMPACT_ATOMS: atom_id res chain seq x y z
N MET A 1 66.56 66.52 63.72
CA MET A 1 65.59 67.11 62.77
C MET A 1 65.49 66.36 61.41
N LYS A 2 66.40 65.43 61.04
CA LYS A 2 66.38 64.76 59.73
C LYS A 2 65.41 63.56 59.63
N THR A 3 65.12 62.86 60.72
CA THR A 3 64.23 61.64 60.74
C THR A 3 62.72 61.94 60.52
N LYS A 4 62.24 63.09 61.05
CA LYS A 4 60.83 63.50 60.85
C LYS A 4 60.51 63.87 59.39
N LYS A 5 61.50 64.38 58.64
CA LYS A 5 61.28 64.69 57.20
C LYS A 5 61.23 63.47 56.33
N ILE A 6 61.96 62.38 56.68
CA ILE A 6 61.96 61.10 55.92
C ILE A 6 60.61 60.38 56.11
N ILE A 7 60.04 60.42 57.32
CA ILE A 7 58.71 59.76 57.56
C ILE A 7 57.62 60.50 56.78
N LEU A 8 57.70 61.85 56.70
CA LEU A 8 56.70 62.65 56.01
C LEU A 8 56.75 62.44 54.50
N ILE A 9 57.95 62.22 53.94
CA ILE A 9 58.09 61.84 52.50
C ILE A 9 57.59 60.46 52.23
N ALA A 10 57.84 59.45 53.10
CA ALA A 10 57.37 58.12 52.98
C ALA A 10 55.81 58.03 52.99
N VAL A 11 55.16 58.77 53.87
CA VAL A 11 53.69 58.85 53.93
C VAL A 11 53.12 59.52 52.66
N ALA A 12 53.75 60.57 52.18
CA ALA A 12 53.32 61.24 50.95
C ALA A 12 53.44 60.34 49.74
N VAL A 13 54.52 59.56 49.66
CA VAL A 13 54.65 58.54 48.53
C VAL A 13 53.63 57.45 48.61
N THR A 14 53.33 56.93 49.81
CA THR A 14 52.31 55.89 49.96
C THR A 14 50.89 56.37 49.61
N VAL A 15 50.55 57.62 49.94
CA VAL A 15 49.24 58.20 49.54
C VAL A 15 49.16 58.45 48.05
N VAL A 16 50.27 58.91 47.42
CA VAL A 16 50.27 59.09 45.95
C VAL A 16 50.20 57.76 45.22
N VAL A 17 50.92 56.69 45.65
CA VAL A 17 50.86 55.35 45.07
C VAL A 17 49.51 54.69 45.32
N GLY A 18 48.97 54.79 46.54
CA GLY A 18 47.62 54.25 46.86
C GLY A 18 46.52 54.99 46.12
N GLY A 19 46.60 56.30 45.96
CA GLY A 19 45.68 57.11 45.16
C GLY A 19 45.77 56.79 43.66
N GLY A 20 46.98 56.53 43.16
CA GLY A 20 47.23 56.14 41.78
C GLY A 20 46.64 54.74 41.47
N ILE A 21 46.87 53.80 42.38
CA ILE A 21 46.27 52.43 42.20
C ILE A 21 44.76 52.51 42.29
N TRP A 22 44.19 53.26 43.21
CA TRP A 22 42.72 53.40 43.30
C TRP A 22 42.11 54.08 42.07
N PHE A 23 42.81 55.07 41.47
CA PHE A 23 42.36 55.73 40.24
C PHE A 23 42.46 54.85 39.04
N PHE A 24 43.47 53.97 38.94
CA PHE A 24 43.62 53.01 37.82
C PHE A 24 42.74 51.79 37.97
N THR A 25 42.41 51.31 39.17
CA THR A 25 41.54 50.12 39.40
C THR A 25 40.05 50.47 39.53
N GLY A 26 39.73 51.76 39.74
CA GLY A 26 38.36 52.23 40.01
C GLY A 26 37.51 52.57 38.78
N SER A 27 38.01 52.34 37.54
CA SER A 27 37.17 52.56 36.39
C SER A 27 36.27 51.31 36.14
N PRO A 28 34.94 51.34 36.44
CA PRO A 28 34.08 50.30 36.07
C PRO A 28 34.09 50.20 34.53
N ALA A 29 34.55 49.09 33.98
CA ALA A 29 34.47 48.82 32.57
C ALA A 29 32.96 48.90 32.17
N LYS A 30 32.56 50.00 31.59
CA LYS A 30 31.24 50.15 30.99
C LYS A 30 31.16 49.11 29.85
N HIS A 31 30.53 48.01 30.11
CA HIS A 31 30.16 47.09 29.05
C HIS A 31 29.35 47.88 28.01
N LYS A 32 29.97 48.23 26.90
CA LYS A 32 29.25 48.77 25.75
C LYS A 32 28.39 47.65 25.21
N VAL A 33 27.11 47.69 25.51
CA VAL A 33 26.14 46.87 24.83
C VAL A 33 26.17 47.28 23.36
N MET A 34 26.73 46.42 22.50
CA MET A 34 26.67 46.63 21.06
C MET A 34 25.31 46.11 20.58
N TYR A 35 24.47 47.02 20.19
CA TYR A 35 23.22 46.66 19.51
C TYR A 35 23.55 46.41 18.04
N ALA A 36 23.25 45.19 17.59
CA ALA A 36 23.25 44.88 16.17
C ALA A 36 21.82 45.10 15.65
N SER A 37 21.65 46.05 14.77
CA SER A 37 20.35 46.23 14.07
C SER A 37 20.27 45.30 12.87
N ALA A 38 19.16 44.62 12.70
CA ALA A 38 18.84 43.87 11.51
C ALA A 38 17.60 44.45 10.83
N THR A 39 17.65 44.60 9.54
CA THR A 39 16.49 45.07 8.76
C THR A 39 15.51 43.95 8.62
N VAL A 40 14.25 44.21 8.91
CA VAL A 40 13.14 43.33 8.59
C VAL A 40 12.95 43.33 7.08
N SER A 41 13.01 42.18 6.46
CA SER A 41 12.76 42.03 5.04
C SER A 41 11.56 41.08 4.80
N LYS A 42 10.87 41.31 3.71
CA LYS A 42 9.88 40.34 3.24
C LYS A 42 10.59 39.18 2.56
N GLY A 43 10.19 37.99 2.87
CA GLY A 43 10.75 36.78 2.29
C GLY A 43 9.77 35.61 2.42
N ASP A 44 10.04 34.57 1.69
CA ASP A 44 9.27 33.34 1.74
C ASP A 44 9.83 32.44 2.85
N ILE A 45 8.95 31.88 3.65
CA ILE A 45 9.30 30.92 4.71
C ILE A 45 8.57 29.61 4.39
N SER A 46 9.35 28.57 4.10
CA SER A 46 8.85 27.21 3.91
C SER A 46 9.46 26.28 4.94
N ASN A 47 8.65 25.41 5.50
CA ASN A 47 9.08 24.24 6.25
C ASN A 47 8.66 23.00 5.47
N SER A 48 9.59 22.12 5.18
CA SER A 48 9.34 20.93 4.36
C SER A 48 10.01 19.71 4.95
N VAL A 49 9.37 18.56 4.73
CA VAL A 49 9.89 17.23 5.03
C VAL A 49 10.28 16.57 3.72
N THR A 50 11.41 15.88 3.72
CA THR A 50 11.86 15.09 2.58
C THR A 50 11.71 13.62 2.87
N ALA A 51 11.19 12.88 1.91
CA ALA A 51 10.98 11.45 1.99
C ALA A 51 11.33 10.78 0.65
N THR A 52 11.60 9.50 0.68
CA THR A 52 11.73 8.68 -0.53
C THR A 52 10.47 7.84 -0.70
N GLY A 53 10.06 7.61 -1.93
CA GLY A 53 8.88 6.81 -2.20
C GLY A 53 8.96 6.11 -3.54
N THR A 54 7.96 5.31 -3.83
CA THR A 54 7.78 4.62 -5.11
C THR A 54 6.56 5.15 -5.85
N ILE A 55 6.65 5.17 -7.18
CA ILE A 55 5.53 5.56 -8.04
C ILE A 55 4.73 4.31 -8.35
N GLU A 56 3.43 4.39 -8.08
CA GLU A 56 2.48 3.30 -8.30
C GLU A 56 1.24 3.80 -9.03
N PRO A 57 0.54 2.93 -9.78
CA PRO A 57 -0.78 3.26 -10.29
C PRO A 57 -1.77 3.42 -9.12
N VAL A 58 -2.80 4.24 -9.29
CA VAL A 58 -3.85 4.39 -8.27
C VAL A 58 -4.65 3.10 -8.09
N ILE A 59 -4.86 2.36 -9.19
CA ILE A 59 -5.54 1.06 -9.17
C ILE A 59 -4.64 0.03 -9.86
N GLU A 60 -4.21 -0.95 -9.10
CA GLU A 60 -3.44 -2.10 -9.55
C GLU A 60 -4.14 -3.38 -9.10
N VAL A 61 -4.24 -4.36 -10.00
CA VAL A 61 -4.87 -5.64 -9.72
C VAL A 61 -3.93 -6.78 -10.11
N GLU A 62 -3.64 -7.63 -9.13
CA GLU A 62 -2.91 -8.86 -9.34
C GLU A 62 -3.88 -9.96 -9.82
N VAL A 63 -3.54 -10.56 -10.94
CA VAL A 63 -4.30 -11.65 -11.54
C VAL A 63 -3.56 -12.95 -11.32
N GLY A 64 -4.19 -13.86 -10.59
CA GLY A 64 -3.67 -15.19 -10.28
C GLY A 64 -4.63 -16.30 -10.72
N THR A 65 -4.30 -17.54 -10.37
CA THR A 65 -5.16 -18.71 -10.59
C THR A 65 -5.49 -19.42 -9.29
N GLN A 66 -6.70 -19.99 -9.23
CA GLN A 66 -7.17 -20.79 -8.09
C GLN A 66 -7.03 -22.30 -8.35
N VAL A 67 -6.53 -22.69 -9.53
CA VAL A 67 -6.31 -24.09 -9.89
C VAL A 67 -4.84 -24.31 -10.24
N SER A 68 -4.34 -25.51 -9.92
CA SER A 68 -2.99 -25.90 -10.29
C SER A 68 -2.98 -26.54 -11.68
N GLY A 69 -1.94 -26.27 -12.47
CA GLY A 69 -1.80 -26.83 -13.79
C GLY A 69 -0.61 -26.24 -14.54
N ILE A 70 -0.49 -26.53 -15.81
CA ILE A 70 0.53 -26.01 -16.71
C ILE A 70 -0.10 -24.88 -17.52
N ILE A 71 0.61 -23.78 -17.69
CA ILE A 71 0.21 -22.71 -18.62
C ILE A 71 0.41 -23.20 -20.05
N ASP A 72 -0.68 -23.31 -20.80
CA ASP A 72 -0.63 -23.76 -22.20
C ASP A 72 -0.27 -22.59 -23.12
N LYS A 73 -1.00 -21.48 -23.03
CA LYS A 73 -0.81 -20.31 -23.89
C LYS A 73 -0.95 -19.01 -23.12
N ILE A 74 -0.17 -18.03 -23.55
CA ILE A 74 -0.24 -16.63 -23.09
C ILE A 74 -0.53 -15.76 -24.31
N TYR A 75 -1.52 -14.86 -24.21
CA TYR A 75 -2.01 -14.03 -25.30
C TYR A 75 -1.59 -12.57 -25.18
N VAL A 76 -1.00 -12.17 -24.03
CA VAL A 76 -0.57 -10.81 -23.74
C VAL A 76 0.86 -10.81 -23.23
N ASP A 77 1.54 -9.69 -23.43
CA ASP A 77 2.90 -9.48 -22.95
C ASP A 77 3.00 -8.16 -22.19
N TYR A 78 4.17 -7.82 -21.67
CA TYR A 78 4.44 -6.54 -21.02
C TYR A 78 3.92 -5.37 -21.87
N ASN A 79 3.35 -4.37 -21.21
CA ASN A 79 2.78 -3.16 -21.82
C ASN A 79 1.60 -3.41 -22.79
N SER A 80 1.04 -4.61 -22.84
CA SER A 80 -0.17 -4.88 -23.61
C SER A 80 -1.39 -4.21 -22.98
N VAL A 81 -2.18 -3.52 -23.80
CA VAL A 81 -3.48 -2.99 -23.40
C VAL A 81 -4.49 -4.11 -23.39
N VAL A 82 -5.22 -4.25 -22.30
CA VAL A 82 -6.24 -5.28 -22.11
C VAL A 82 -7.57 -4.66 -21.71
N THR A 83 -8.67 -5.32 -22.08
CA THR A 83 -10.02 -4.94 -21.68
C THR A 83 -10.58 -5.95 -20.69
N LYS A 84 -11.50 -5.49 -19.86
CA LYS A 84 -12.19 -6.36 -18.88
C LYS A 84 -12.85 -7.57 -19.54
N GLY A 85 -12.53 -8.76 -19.04
CA GLY A 85 -13.02 -10.03 -19.60
C GLY A 85 -12.19 -10.56 -20.78
N GLN A 86 -11.19 -9.83 -21.24
CA GLN A 86 -10.28 -10.28 -22.29
C GLN A 86 -9.45 -11.48 -21.80
N LEU A 87 -9.32 -12.50 -22.63
CA LEU A 87 -8.47 -13.65 -22.39
C LEU A 87 -6.99 -13.23 -22.40
N ILE A 88 -6.28 -13.51 -21.30
CA ILE A 88 -4.87 -13.20 -21.15
C ILE A 88 -3.98 -14.42 -21.14
N ALA A 89 -4.46 -15.53 -20.55
CA ALA A 89 -3.75 -16.81 -20.57
C ALA A 89 -4.71 -17.99 -20.45
N GLU A 90 -4.27 -19.15 -20.90
CA GLU A 90 -4.97 -20.44 -20.76
C GLU A 90 -4.06 -21.47 -20.13
N MET A 91 -4.63 -22.23 -19.21
CA MET A 91 -4.00 -23.41 -18.63
C MET A 91 -4.41 -24.68 -19.39
N ASP A 92 -3.62 -25.75 -19.27
CA ASP A 92 -4.03 -27.07 -19.76
C ASP A 92 -5.34 -27.52 -19.11
N ARG A 93 -6.33 -27.80 -19.95
CA ARG A 93 -7.69 -28.14 -19.54
C ARG A 93 -7.98 -29.63 -19.53
N ILE A 94 -7.06 -30.48 -20.03
CA ILE A 94 -7.32 -31.92 -20.26
C ILE A 94 -7.79 -32.60 -18.98
N THR A 95 -7.07 -32.41 -17.89
CA THR A 95 -7.39 -32.99 -16.59
C THR A 95 -8.72 -32.47 -16.04
N LEU A 96 -8.95 -31.15 -16.11
CA LEU A 96 -10.16 -30.51 -15.61
C LEU A 96 -11.39 -30.87 -16.44
N GLN A 97 -11.25 -31.04 -17.75
CA GLN A 97 -12.31 -31.55 -18.62
C GLN A 97 -12.67 -33.01 -18.30
N SER A 98 -11.67 -33.84 -18.02
CA SER A 98 -11.88 -35.24 -17.62
C SER A 98 -12.62 -35.32 -16.28
N GLU A 99 -12.25 -34.48 -15.31
CA GLU A 99 -12.94 -34.39 -14.03
C GLU A 99 -14.39 -33.90 -14.21
N LEU A 100 -14.61 -32.87 -15.02
CA LEU A 100 -15.95 -32.38 -15.34
C LEU A 100 -16.82 -33.49 -15.94
N ALA A 101 -16.30 -34.27 -16.92
CA ALA A 101 -17.01 -35.35 -17.53
C ALA A 101 -17.40 -36.47 -16.53
N SER A 102 -16.51 -36.78 -15.58
CA SER A 102 -16.75 -37.71 -14.47
C SER A 102 -17.87 -37.24 -13.54
N GLN A 103 -17.81 -35.96 -13.13
CA GLN A 103 -18.85 -35.37 -12.27
C GLN A 103 -20.19 -35.22 -12.99
N GLN A 104 -20.19 -34.96 -14.29
CA GLN A 104 -21.41 -34.95 -15.13
C GLN A 104 -22.08 -36.32 -15.15
N ALA A 105 -21.31 -37.39 -15.39
CA ALA A 105 -21.84 -38.74 -15.38
C ALA A 105 -22.45 -39.15 -14.01
N THR A 106 -21.78 -38.73 -12.91
CA THR A 106 -22.27 -38.96 -11.55
C THR A 106 -23.59 -38.21 -11.29
N TYR A 107 -23.66 -36.95 -11.73
CA TYR A 107 -24.87 -36.12 -11.65
C TYR A 107 -26.04 -36.77 -12.44
N ASP A 108 -25.79 -37.21 -13.68
CA ASP A 108 -26.81 -37.80 -14.51
C ASP A 108 -27.36 -39.12 -13.91
N GLY A 109 -26.48 -39.93 -13.30
CA GLY A 109 -26.88 -41.11 -12.54
C GLY A 109 -27.74 -40.78 -11.32
N ALA A 110 -27.31 -39.82 -10.51
CA ALA A 110 -28.06 -39.37 -9.33
C ALA A 110 -29.42 -38.74 -9.71
N LYS A 111 -29.46 -38.02 -10.83
CA LYS A 111 -30.69 -37.43 -11.37
C LYS A 111 -31.70 -38.52 -11.78
N ALA A 112 -31.26 -39.55 -12.50
CA ALA A 112 -32.12 -40.64 -12.92
C ALA A 112 -32.71 -41.38 -11.71
N GLU A 113 -31.89 -41.65 -10.68
CA GLU A 113 -32.34 -42.29 -9.44
C GLU A 113 -33.35 -41.41 -8.70
N PHE A 114 -33.08 -40.13 -8.57
CA PHE A 114 -33.99 -39.17 -7.94
C PHE A 114 -35.34 -39.10 -8.67
N GLU A 115 -35.35 -39.05 -10.00
CA GLU A 115 -36.57 -39.01 -10.78
C GLU A 115 -37.37 -40.33 -10.65
N TYR A 116 -36.69 -41.46 -10.57
CA TYR A 116 -37.32 -42.76 -10.32
C TYR A 116 -37.98 -42.82 -8.94
N GLN A 117 -37.21 -42.47 -7.89
CA GLN A 117 -37.70 -42.47 -6.50
C GLN A 117 -38.81 -41.44 -6.27
N LYS A 118 -38.75 -40.30 -6.93
CA LYS A 118 -39.82 -39.31 -6.90
C LYS A 118 -41.13 -39.86 -7.45
N LYS A 119 -41.10 -40.51 -8.63
CA LYS A 119 -42.29 -41.12 -9.21
C LYS A 119 -42.83 -42.28 -8.36
N ASN A 120 -41.94 -43.05 -7.74
CA ASN A 120 -42.32 -44.13 -6.82
C ASN A 120 -43.02 -43.59 -5.57
N TYR A 121 -42.43 -42.54 -4.95
CA TYR A 121 -43.01 -41.86 -3.80
C TYR A 121 -44.40 -41.26 -4.13
N GLU A 122 -44.54 -40.55 -5.26
CA GLU A 122 -45.79 -39.96 -5.70
C GLU A 122 -46.88 -41.02 -5.90
N ARG A 123 -46.54 -42.18 -6.46
CA ARG A 123 -47.42 -43.34 -6.59
C ARG A 123 -47.82 -43.91 -5.23
N SER A 124 -46.83 -44.17 -4.35
CA SER A 124 -47.08 -44.70 -3.01
C SER A 124 -47.96 -43.74 -2.19
N LYS A 125 -47.71 -42.42 -2.27
CA LYS A 125 -48.55 -41.42 -1.65
C LYS A 125 -50.01 -41.51 -2.10
N GLY A 126 -50.24 -41.58 -3.41
CA GLY A 126 -51.60 -41.70 -3.94
C GLY A 126 -52.33 -43.00 -3.59
N LEU A 127 -51.59 -44.10 -3.33
CA LEU A 127 -52.15 -45.34 -2.82
C LEU A 127 -52.40 -45.28 -1.31
N HIS A 128 -51.53 -44.68 -0.55
CA HIS A 128 -51.66 -44.48 0.91
C HIS A 128 -52.87 -43.57 1.23
N ASP A 129 -53.08 -42.48 0.50
CA ASP A 129 -54.22 -41.58 0.64
C ASP A 129 -55.57 -42.28 0.43
N LYS A 130 -55.54 -43.45 -0.30
CA LYS A 130 -56.67 -44.34 -0.49
C LYS A 130 -56.68 -45.56 0.44
N SER A 131 -55.79 -45.61 1.42
CA SER A 131 -55.62 -46.72 2.37
C SER A 131 -55.35 -48.09 1.68
N LEU A 132 -54.63 -48.10 0.53
CA LEU A 132 -54.34 -49.29 -0.24
C LEU A 132 -52.93 -49.86 0.00
N ILE A 133 -52.08 -49.18 0.79
CA ILE A 133 -50.76 -49.66 1.23
C ILE A 133 -50.59 -49.38 2.74
N SER A 134 -49.62 -50.05 3.37
CA SER A 134 -49.29 -49.85 4.77
C SER A 134 -48.55 -48.55 5.02
N ASP A 135 -48.61 -48.02 6.25
CA ASP A 135 -47.82 -46.83 6.66
C ASP A 135 -46.33 -47.11 6.50
N THR A 136 -45.85 -48.31 6.79
CA THR A 136 -44.45 -48.72 6.63
C THR A 136 -43.96 -48.63 5.18
N ASP A 137 -44.80 -49.08 4.22
CA ASP A 137 -44.44 -48.99 2.79
C ASP A 137 -44.38 -47.55 2.30
N TYR A 138 -45.28 -46.69 2.80
CA TYR A 138 -45.27 -45.27 2.51
C TYR A 138 -44.02 -44.58 3.10
N GLU A 139 -43.71 -44.85 4.36
CA GLU A 139 -42.50 -44.29 5.02
C GLU A 139 -41.23 -44.75 4.32
N GLN A 140 -41.16 -46.00 3.87
CA GLN A 140 -40.02 -46.50 3.10
C GLN A 140 -39.87 -45.78 1.75
N ALA A 141 -40.96 -45.51 1.05
CA ALA A 141 -40.94 -44.77 -0.20
C ALA A 141 -40.51 -43.30 0.01
N LEU A 142 -40.99 -42.68 1.10
CA LEU A 142 -40.59 -41.34 1.49
C LEU A 142 -39.09 -41.26 1.83
N TYR A 143 -38.60 -42.22 2.64
CA TYR A 143 -37.16 -42.31 2.98
C TYR A 143 -36.28 -42.44 1.72
N ASN A 144 -36.67 -43.37 0.80
CA ASN A 144 -35.90 -43.57 -0.44
C ASN A 144 -35.90 -42.32 -1.31
N TYR A 145 -37.03 -41.61 -1.42
CA TYR A 145 -37.12 -40.33 -2.12
C TYR A 145 -36.20 -39.26 -1.48
N GLN A 146 -36.23 -39.12 -0.16
CA GLN A 146 -35.39 -38.15 0.55
C GLN A 146 -33.90 -38.47 0.40
N LYS A 147 -33.52 -39.74 0.49
CA LYS A 147 -32.16 -40.21 0.26
C LYS A 147 -31.67 -39.90 -1.15
N ALA A 148 -32.49 -40.25 -2.17
CA ALA A 148 -32.14 -39.95 -3.55
C ALA A 148 -32.06 -38.46 -3.83
N LYS A 149 -32.93 -37.64 -3.24
CA LYS A 149 -32.88 -36.19 -3.30
C LYS A 149 -31.57 -35.63 -2.76
N SER A 150 -31.14 -36.10 -1.58
CA SER A 150 -29.90 -35.66 -0.95
C SER A 150 -28.67 -36.05 -1.82
N ALA A 151 -28.68 -37.25 -2.41
CA ALA A 151 -27.62 -37.67 -3.32
C ALA A 151 -27.56 -36.81 -4.60
N PHE A 152 -28.72 -36.49 -5.17
CA PHE A 152 -28.85 -35.62 -6.33
C PHE A 152 -28.33 -34.19 -6.01
N ASP A 153 -28.74 -33.59 -4.89
CA ASP A 153 -28.30 -32.27 -4.48
C ASP A 153 -26.79 -32.24 -4.23
N SER A 154 -26.21 -33.29 -3.65
CA SER A 154 -24.76 -33.44 -3.46
C SER A 154 -24.01 -33.54 -4.80
N SER A 155 -24.48 -34.37 -5.73
CA SER A 155 -23.85 -34.51 -7.04
C SER A 155 -23.94 -33.24 -7.88
N LYS A 156 -25.05 -32.49 -7.77
CA LYS A 156 -25.20 -31.16 -8.39
C LYS A 156 -24.17 -30.17 -7.88
N ALA A 157 -23.91 -30.13 -6.57
CA ALA A 157 -22.90 -29.27 -6.00
C ALA A 157 -21.48 -29.66 -6.46
N SER A 158 -21.19 -30.95 -6.57
CA SER A 158 -19.92 -31.45 -7.09
C SER A 158 -19.70 -31.08 -8.56
N LEU A 159 -20.73 -31.22 -9.40
CA LEU A 159 -20.69 -30.77 -10.79
C LEU A 159 -20.42 -29.27 -10.91
N ALA A 160 -21.15 -28.45 -10.17
CA ALA A 160 -20.94 -27.00 -10.16
C ALA A 160 -19.53 -26.59 -9.71
N LYS A 161 -18.91 -27.38 -8.81
CA LYS A 161 -17.50 -27.17 -8.42
C LYS A 161 -16.55 -27.50 -9.58
N ALA A 162 -16.77 -28.62 -10.28
CA ALA A 162 -15.93 -29.00 -11.42
C ALA A 162 -16.03 -28.00 -12.58
N GLU A 163 -17.24 -27.50 -12.89
CA GLU A 163 -17.47 -26.44 -13.88
C GLU A 163 -16.70 -25.16 -13.52
N ARG A 164 -16.74 -24.76 -12.25
CA ARG A 164 -16.01 -23.57 -11.77
C ARG A 164 -14.50 -23.77 -11.86
N ASN A 165 -13.99 -24.92 -11.46
CA ASN A 165 -12.56 -25.23 -11.59
C ASN A 165 -12.10 -25.15 -13.05
N LEU A 166 -12.90 -25.67 -14.00
CA LEU A 166 -12.61 -25.54 -15.43
C LEU A 166 -12.63 -24.07 -15.89
N SER A 167 -13.54 -23.24 -15.36
CA SER A 167 -13.56 -21.82 -15.68
C SER A 167 -12.31 -21.08 -15.21
N TYR A 168 -11.71 -21.47 -14.10
CA TYR A 168 -10.47 -20.90 -13.58
C TYR A 168 -9.23 -21.24 -14.41
N ALA A 169 -9.31 -22.27 -15.26
CA ALA A 169 -8.25 -22.55 -16.24
C ALA A 169 -8.18 -21.52 -17.38
N THR A 170 -9.19 -20.65 -17.50
CA THR A 170 -9.23 -19.53 -18.43
C THR A 170 -8.98 -18.24 -17.65
N ILE A 171 -7.81 -17.65 -17.83
CA ILE A 171 -7.40 -16.46 -17.08
C ILE A 171 -7.77 -15.23 -17.90
N THR A 172 -8.63 -14.39 -17.35
CA THR A 172 -9.14 -13.17 -18.00
C THR A 172 -8.81 -11.94 -17.17
N SER A 173 -8.69 -10.79 -17.84
CA SER A 173 -8.49 -9.52 -17.15
C SER A 173 -9.74 -9.12 -16.35
N PRO A 174 -9.61 -8.78 -15.05
CA PRO A 174 -10.73 -8.30 -14.24
C PRO A 174 -11.08 -6.82 -14.51
N ILE A 175 -10.16 -6.06 -15.08
CA ILE A 175 -10.28 -4.61 -15.34
C ILE A 175 -9.78 -4.26 -16.75
N ASP A 176 -10.15 -3.08 -17.22
CA ASP A 176 -9.51 -2.44 -18.37
C ASP A 176 -8.17 -1.84 -17.91
N GLY A 177 -7.11 -1.99 -18.70
CA GLY A 177 -5.82 -1.44 -18.28
C GLY A 177 -4.63 -1.91 -19.11
N VAL A 178 -3.45 -1.79 -18.53
CA VAL A 178 -2.17 -2.16 -19.13
C VAL A 178 -1.46 -3.19 -18.24
N VAL A 179 -0.91 -4.24 -18.85
CA VAL A 179 -0.11 -5.26 -18.15
C VAL A 179 1.23 -4.66 -17.75
N ILE A 180 1.49 -4.57 -16.44
CA ILE A 180 2.76 -4.07 -15.87
C ILE A 180 3.77 -5.20 -15.75
N SER A 181 3.36 -6.35 -15.20
CA SER A 181 4.23 -7.52 -15.05
C SER A 181 3.56 -8.79 -15.55
N ARG A 182 4.41 -9.72 -15.99
CA ARG A 182 4.09 -11.09 -16.36
C ARG A 182 5.08 -12.00 -15.65
N ASP A 183 4.60 -12.66 -14.59
CA ASP A 183 5.44 -13.48 -13.71
C ASP A 183 5.34 -14.98 -14.06
N VAL A 184 4.84 -15.30 -15.25
CA VAL A 184 4.60 -16.66 -15.71
C VAL A 184 4.99 -16.83 -17.19
N GLU A 185 5.43 -18.03 -17.56
CA GLU A 185 5.78 -18.41 -18.94
C GLU A 185 4.95 -19.59 -19.45
N ALA A 186 4.78 -19.68 -20.77
CA ALA A 186 4.14 -20.84 -21.39
C ALA A 186 4.96 -22.11 -21.12
N GLY A 187 4.28 -23.19 -20.73
CA GLY A 187 4.89 -24.43 -20.29
C GLY A 187 5.26 -24.46 -18.79
N GLN A 188 5.15 -23.35 -18.06
CA GLN A 188 5.41 -23.32 -16.63
C GLN A 188 4.29 -24.00 -15.85
N THR A 189 4.66 -24.79 -14.84
CA THR A 189 3.72 -25.39 -13.89
C THR A 189 3.45 -24.41 -12.76
N VAL A 190 2.18 -24.11 -12.53
CA VAL A 190 1.69 -23.26 -11.45
C VAL A 190 0.95 -24.13 -10.45
N ALA A 191 1.26 -23.99 -9.17
CA ALA A 191 0.59 -24.67 -8.07
C ALA A 191 -0.14 -23.65 -7.20
N SER A 192 -1.47 -23.75 -7.14
CA SER A 192 -2.30 -22.98 -6.20
C SER A 192 -2.43 -23.78 -4.91
N GLY A 193 -1.50 -23.58 -3.98
CA GLY A 193 -1.48 -24.27 -2.70
C GLY A 193 -2.01 -23.39 -1.56
N PHE A 194 -1.11 -22.94 -0.68
CA PHE A 194 -1.44 -22.08 0.45
C PHE A 194 -1.58 -20.60 0.05
N GLU A 195 -0.92 -20.18 -1.02
CA GLU A 195 -0.98 -18.82 -1.56
C GLU A 195 -1.38 -18.87 -3.04
N THR A 196 -2.15 -17.87 -3.48
CA THR A 196 -2.48 -17.72 -4.90
C THR A 196 -1.29 -17.06 -5.60
N PRO A 197 -0.60 -17.76 -6.52
CA PRO A 197 0.53 -17.14 -7.22
C PRO A 197 0.02 -16.05 -8.16
N THR A 198 0.67 -14.88 -8.12
CA THR A 198 0.43 -13.80 -9.07
C THR A 198 1.01 -14.19 -10.42
N LEU A 199 0.20 -14.10 -11.47
CA LEU A 199 0.60 -14.41 -12.84
C LEU A 199 0.82 -13.14 -13.66
N PHE A 200 -0.05 -12.16 -13.48
CA PHE A 200 0.00 -10.85 -14.14
C PHE A 200 -0.37 -9.76 -13.16
N THR A 201 0.21 -8.59 -13.37
CA THR A 201 -0.19 -7.36 -12.68
C THR A 201 -0.70 -6.37 -13.71
N ILE A 202 -1.91 -5.86 -13.51
CA ILE A 202 -2.60 -4.97 -14.45
C ILE A 202 -2.90 -3.65 -13.75
N ALA A 203 -2.43 -2.52 -14.34
CA ALA A 203 -2.82 -1.17 -13.92
C ALA A 203 -4.02 -0.68 -14.72
N ALA A 204 -4.99 -0.08 -14.04
CA ALA A 204 -6.19 0.43 -14.71
C ALA A 204 -5.87 1.65 -15.60
N ASP A 205 -5.17 2.63 -15.06
CA ASP A 205 -4.87 3.88 -15.76
C ASP A 205 -3.47 4.38 -15.35
N LEU A 206 -2.61 4.58 -16.34
CA LEU A 206 -1.26 5.12 -16.14
C LEU A 206 -1.21 6.65 -16.22
N THR A 207 -2.32 7.32 -16.54
CA THR A 207 -2.41 8.78 -16.56
C THR A 207 -2.54 9.36 -15.15
N GLN A 208 -3.06 8.56 -14.22
CA GLN A 208 -3.18 8.90 -12.81
C GLN A 208 -2.35 7.95 -11.97
N MET A 209 -1.24 8.47 -11.50
CA MET A 209 -0.32 7.76 -10.65
C MET A 209 -0.37 8.33 -9.23
N GLN A 210 0.22 7.62 -8.30
CA GLN A 210 0.46 8.07 -6.94
C GLN A 210 1.91 7.80 -6.55
N VAL A 211 2.46 8.62 -5.67
CA VAL A 211 3.72 8.35 -4.99
C VAL A 211 3.39 7.88 -3.60
N VAL A 212 3.84 6.70 -3.24
CA VAL A 212 3.78 6.18 -1.88
C VAL A 212 5.14 6.49 -1.25
N ALA A 213 5.17 7.49 -0.37
CA ALA A 213 6.38 7.99 0.25
C ALA A 213 6.50 7.48 1.70
N ASP A 214 7.67 6.97 2.05
CA ASP A 214 7.99 6.51 3.40
C ASP A 214 8.52 7.68 4.23
N VAL A 215 7.71 8.14 5.17
CA VAL A 215 8.02 9.26 6.06
C VAL A 215 8.37 8.74 7.45
N ASP A 216 9.43 9.27 8.04
CA ASP A 216 9.86 8.94 9.40
C ASP A 216 8.80 9.38 10.44
N GLU A 217 8.65 8.60 11.53
CA GLU A 217 7.77 8.92 12.66
C GLU A 217 8.02 10.33 13.24
N ALA A 218 9.25 10.80 13.23
CA ALA A 218 9.60 12.13 13.74
C ALA A 218 8.96 13.26 12.93
N ASP A 219 8.70 13.05 11.64
CA ASP A 219 8.25 14.08 10.71
C ASP A 219 6.77 14.00 10.37
N ILE A 220 6.11 12.84 10.63
CA ILE A 220 4.70 12.63 10.28
C ILE A 220 3.74 13.56 11.00
N GLY A 221 4.10 14.00 12.22
CA GLY A 221 3.23 14.84 13.07
C GLY A 221 2.87 16.21 12.48
N GLY A 222 3.61 16.67 11.46
CA GLY A 222 3.35 17.93 10.78
C GLY A 222 2.66 17.79 9.42
N ILE A 223 2.44 16.57 8.95
CA ILE A 223 1.87 16.31 7.64
C ILE A 223 0.36 16.15 7.76
N GLU A 224 -0.37 16.83 6.88
CA GLU A 224 -1.83 16.80 6.80
C GLU A 224 -2.28 16.54 5.36
N GLU A 225 -3.46 15.92 5.19
CA GLU A 225 -4.08 15.75 3.89
C GLU A 225 -4.37 17.10 3.25
N GLY A 226 -4.12 17.21 1.94
CA GLY A 226 -4.28 18.44 1.18
C GLY A 226 -3.03 19.33 1.12
N GLN A 227 -1.94 18.99 1.81
CA GLN A 227 -0.69 19.72 1.70
C GLN A 227 -0.06 19.53 0.32
N ARG A 228 0.60 20.58 -0.16
CA ARG A 228 1.35 20.55 -1.41
C ARG A 228 2.61 19.72 -1.25
N ALA A 229 2.88 18.87 -2.22
CA ALA A 229 4.13 18.15 -2.33
C ALA A 229 4.75 18.39 -3.70
N SER A 230 6.06 18.32 -3.80
CA SER A 230 6.78 18.25 -5.06
C SER A 230 7.70 17.04 -5.03
N PHE A 231 7.89 16.41 -6.17
CA PHE A 231 8.79 15.27 -6.25
C PHE A 231 9.59 15.26 -7.54
N THR A 232 10.76 14.66 -7.47
CA THR A 232 11.61 14.39 -8.61
C THR A 232 11.84 12.89 -8.72
N VAL A 233 12.00 12.40 -9.92
CA VAL A 233 12.33 10.99 -10.17
C VAL A 233 13.75 10.86 -10.70
N ASP A 234 14.44 9.81 -10.33
CA ASP A 234 15.84 9.61 -10.73
C ASP A 234 16.01 9.51 -12.26
N ALA A 235 14.94 9.06 -12.95
CA ALA A 235 14.92 9.01 -14.42
C ALA A 235 14.87 10.41 -15.09
N TYR A 236 14.33 11.42 -14.39
CA TYR A 236 14.17 12.80 -14.88
C TYR A 236 14.56 13.80 -13.79
N PRO A 237 15.86 13.94 -13.48
CA PRO A 237 16.32 14.73 -12.33
C PRO A 237 16.07 16.25 -12.47
N ASN A 238 15.84 16.73 -13.71
CA ASN A 238 15.57 18.13 -13.98
C ASN A 238 14.08 18.49 -14.02
N ASP A 239 13.20 17.49 -14.08
CA ASP A 239 11.76 17.68 -14.11
C ASP A 239 11.21 17.58 -12.68
N VAL A 240 10.57 18.65 -12.21
CA VAL A 240 9.88 18.69 -10.92
C VAL A 240 8.40 18.47 -11.17
N PHE A 241 7.84 17.47 -10.50
CA PHE A 241 6.43 17.15 -10.56
C PHE A 241 5.74 17.68 -9.31
N ASP A 242 4.57 18.27 -9.49
CA ASP A 242 3.73 18.73 -8.39
C ASP A 242 2.67 17.68 -8.04
N GLY A 243 2.42 17.53 -6.76
CA GLY A 243 1.40 16.63 -6.21
C GLY A 243 0.77 17.21 -4.96
N VAL A 244 -0.24 16.51 -4.46
CA VAL A 244 -0.94 16.86 -3.23
C VAL A 244 -1.05 15.59 -2.38
N VAL A 245 -0.83 15.72 -1.07
CA VAL A 245 -1.05 14.64 -0.12
C VAL A 245 -2.53 14.27 -0.12
N THR A 246 -2.85 13.04 -0.52
CA THR A 246 -4.22 12.55 -0.61
C THR A 246 -4.62 11.72 0.60
N GLN A 247 -3.67 10.99 1.18
CA GLN A 247 -3.93 10.09 2.29
C GLN A 247 -2.67 9.84 3.10
N ILE A 248 -2.83 9.69 4.41
CA ILE A 248 -1.80 9.21 5.32
C ILE A 248 -2.25 7.84 5.82
N ARG A 249 -1.49 6.78 5.51
CA ARG A 249 -1.79 5.42 5.96
C ARG A 249 -1.28 5.25 7.39
N LEU A 250 -2.18 4.85 8.29
CA LEU A 250 -1.87 4.65 9.71
C LEU A 250 -1.21 3.29 10.01
N GLY A 251 -0.90 2.52 9.00
CA GLY A 251 -0.20 1.24 9.10
C GLY A 251 1.31 1.43 8.97
N ASP A 252 2.06 0.58 9.66
CA ASP A 252 3.52 0.54 9.60
C ASP A 252 3.97 0.07 8.20
N ALA A 253 4.77 0.84 7.48
CA ALA A 253 5.35 0.46 6.19
C ALA A 253 6.17 -0.84 6.27
N SER A 254 6.65 -1.20 7.46
CA SER A 254 7.40 -2.43 7.71
C SER A 254 6.55 -3.71 7.69
N SER A 255 5.21 -3.60 7.71
CA SER A 255 4.31 -4.77 7.77
C SER A 255 4.07 -5.44 6.42
N SER A 256 4.43 -4.82 5.30
CA SER A 256 4.21 -5.35 3.95
C SER A 256 5.37 -6.16 3.36
N SER A 257 6.55 -6.13 3.98
CA SER A 257 7.68 -6.98 3.56
C SER A 257 7.81 -8.18 4.46
N SER A 258 7.60 -9.36 3.88
CA SER A 258 7.80 -10.69 4.44
C SER A 258 9.01 -10.74 5.38
N ALA A 259 8.77 -11.30 6.56
CA ALA A 259 9.71 -11.55 7.64
C ALA A 259 11.09 -12.05 7.18
N SER A 260 11.97 -11.13 6.87
CA SER A 260 13.41 -11.36 6.85
C SER A 260 14.00 -10.51 7.97
N SER A 261 14.46 -11.19 8.98
CA SER A 261 15.15 -10.70 10.16
C SER A 261 16.21 -9.65 9.83
N SER A 262 15.86 -8.38 9.83
CA SER A 262 16.80 -7.29 9.96
C SER A 262 16.28 -6.32 11.02
N THR A 263 17.03 -6.18 12.06
CA THR A 263 16.87 -5.32 13.22
C THR A 263 16.98 -3.84 12.81
N SER A 264 16.02 -3.34 12.04
CA SER A 264 15.85 -1.90 11.83
C SER A 264 14.53 -1.50 12.48
N THR A 265 14.63 -0.87 13.64
CA THR A 265 13.50 -0.34 14.44
C THR A 265 13.11 1.07 14.01
N VAL A 266 13.27 1.43 12.74
CA VAL A 266 12.80 2.72 12.24
C VAL A 266 11.35 2.52 11.81
N VAL A 267 10.44 3.17 12.52
CA VAL A 267 9.01 3.21 12.17
C VAL A 267 8.82 4.27 11.10
N THR A 268 8.30 3.87 9.96
CA THR A 268 7.95 4.77 8.86
C THR A 268 6.47 4.69 8.54
N TYR A 269 5.89 5.79 8.12
CA TYR A 269 4.48 5.89 7.72
C TYR A 269 4.38 6.15 6.22
N GLU A 270 3.45 5.47 5.57
CA GLU A 270 3.21 5.68 4.15
C GLU A 270 2.31 6.90 3.92
N VAL A 271 2.83 7.86 3.19
CA VAL A 271 2.10 9.05 2.74
C VAL A 271 1.85 8.95 1.24
N VAL A 272 0.57 8.93 0.87
CA VAL A 272 0.15 8.84 -0.53
C VAL A 272 -0.01 10.25 -1.11
N ILE A 273 0.66 10.50 -2.22
CA ILE A 273 0.69 11.78 -2.90
C ILE A 273 0.20 11.58 -4.34
N SER A 274 -0.73 12.40 -4.80
CA SER A 274 -1.20 12.36 -6.18
C SER A 274 -0.09 12.74 -7.15
N ALA A 275 0.04 12.00 -8.24
CA ALA A 275 1.06 12.20 -9.28
C ALA A 275 0.39 12.17 -10.67
N PRO A 276 -0.17 13.28 -11.16
CA PRO A 276 -0.74 13.36 -12.50
C PRO A 276 0.31 13.06 -13.57
N ASN A 277 0.00 12.19 -14.52
CA ASN A 277 0.92 11.72 -15.54
C ASN A 277 0.32 11.80 -16.97
N PRO A 278 -0.08 12.98 -17.45
CA PRO A 278 -0.71 13.12 -18.76
C PRO A 278 0.21 12.72 -19.93
N ASP A 279 1.51 12.91 -19.76
CA ASP A 279 2.52 12.61 -20.79
C ASP A 279 3.04 11.17 -20.74
N LEU A 280 2.56 10.33 -19.79
CA LEU A 280 3.02 8.95 -19.54
C LEU A 280 4.54 8.85 -19.30
N LYS A 281 5.16 9.92 -18.79
CA LYS A 281 6.58 9.95 -18.41
C LYS A 281 6.86 9.14 -17.16
N LEU A 282 5.95 9.20 -16.19
CA LEU A 282 6.04 8.46 -14.94
C LEU A 282 5.65 7.00 -15.21
N LYS A 283 6.58 6.11 -14.94
CA LYS A 283 6.37 4.66 -15.06
C LYS A 283 6.21 4.05 -13.67
N PRO A 284 5.43 2.98 -13.52
CA PRO A 284 5.32 2.23 -12.26
C PRO A 284 6.70 1.78 -11.76
N ARG A 285 6.86 1.75 -10.45
CA ARG A 285 8.08 1.33 -9.72
C ARG A 285 9.29 2.25 -9.88
N LEU A 286 9.13 3.48 -10.39
CA LEU A 286 10.20 4.48 -10.32
C LEU A 286 10.32 4.98 -8.87
N THR A 287 11.56 5.20 -8.44
CA THR A 287 11.85 5.87 -7.16
C THR A 287 11.67 7.36 -7.31
N ALA A 288 11.00 7.96 -6.35
CA ALA A 288 10.75 9.39 -6.27
C ALA A 288 11.35 9.98 -4.98
N ASN A 289 12.02 11.12 -5.12
CA ASN A 289 12.45 11.95 -3.98
C ASN A 289 11.39 13.02 -3.77
N VAL A 290 10.68 12.92 -2.66
CA VAL A 290 9.51 13.75 -2.35
C VAL A 290 9.88 14.84 -1.36
N THR A 291 9.35 16.03 -1.56
CA THR A 291 9.39 17.17 -0.63
C THR A 291 7.97 17.59 -0.32
N ILE A 292 7.51 17.40 0.92
CA ILE A 292 6.18 17.77 1.40
C ILE A 292 6.29 19.11 2.12
N PHE A 293 5.48 20.09 1.73
CA PHE A 293 5.50 21.43 2.33
C PHE A 293 4.49 21.50 3.47
N ILE A 294 4.99 21.47 4.71
CA ILE A 294 4.19 21.63 5.93
C ILE A 294 3.70 23.07 6.07
N LEU A 295 4.61 24.02 5.81
CA LEU A 295 4.33 25.44 5.87
C LEU A 295 4.92 26.11 4.63
N ASP A 296 4.10 26.74 3.82
CA ASP A 296 4.52 27.54 2.68
C ASP A 296 3.84 28.92 2.77
N LYS A 297 4.56 29.91 3.33
CA LYS A 297 4.07 31.28 3.45
C LYS A 297 4.95 32.20 2.62
N LYS A 298 4.36 32.82 1.61
CA LYS A 298 5.00 33.78 0.73
C LYS A 298 4.83 35.21 1.25
N ASP A 299 5.83 36.06 0.97
CA ASP A 299 5.82 37.52 1.26
C ASP A 299 5.58 37.87 2.74
N VAL A 300 6.10 37.03 3.67
CA VAL A 300 6.02 37.30 5.12
C VAL A 300 7.20 38.12 5.63
N LEU A 301 6.97 38.93 6.67
CA LEU A 301 8.05 39.69 7.33
C LEU A 301 8.96 38.71 8.08
N SER A 302 10.21 38.61 7.65
CA SER A 302 11.22 37.78 8.30
C SER A 302 12.22 38.60 9.11
N VAL A 303 12.54 38.10 10.30
CA VAL A 303 13.54 38.68 11.21
C VAL A 303 14.62 37.61 11.45
N PRO A 304 15.91 37.96 11.33
CA PRO A 304 16.97 37.00 11.64
C PRO A 304 16.90 36.50 13.08
N ASN A 305 17.16 35.22 13.32
CA ASN A 305 17.15 34.62 14.66
C ASN A 305 18.06 35.31 15.68
N ARG A 306 19.10 36.02 15.23
CA ARG A 306 19.98 36.83 16.10
C ARG A 306 19.27 38.01 16.75
N ALA A 307 18.15 38.49 16.21
CA ALA A 307 17.36 39.57 16.77
C ALA A 307 16.39 39.11 17.88
N LEU A 308 16.25 37.82 18.08
CA LEU A 308 15.37 37.20 19.09
C LEU A 308 16.13 36.70 20.32
N ARG A 309 17.45 36.93 20.40
CA ARG A 309 18.32 36.58 21.55
C ARG A 309 18.67 37.77 22.38
#